data_0bd4b83478eaf15d22a101884ae95e21
#
_entry.id   0bd4b83478eaf15d22a101884ae95e21
#
_cell.length_a   1.000
_cell.length_b   1.000
_cell.length_c   1.000
_cell.angle_alpha   90.00
_cell.angle_beta   90.00
_cell.angle_gamma   90.00
#
_symmetry.space_group_name_H-M   'P 1'
#
loop_
_entity.id
_entity.type
_entity.pdbx_description
1 polymer ?
#
loop_
_entity_poly.entity_id
_entity_poly.type
_entity_poly.pdbx_seq_one_letter_code
_entity_poly.pdbx_strand_id
1 'polypeptide(L)'
;MNNISASVKFYTLDYKDSRAYLFAALFVIGNILLPQLCHLVPQGGLRWLPIYFFTLVGAYKYGWRVGLLTAVASPLVNSWLFGMPAFHSLPAILLKSVLLAGVAGYTASRFRKASLLTLALVVFTYQALGTLGEFFMVLPSHTGLYAAFMDAVQDFRIGIPGLVMQVIAGYILINKFMRS
;
A
#
# COMPACT_ATOMS: atom_id res chain seq x y z
N MET A 1 22.65 4.03 32.43
CA MET A 1 22.34 4.60 31.09
C MET A 1 20.93 4.17 30.71
N ASN A 2 19.96 5.05 30.95
CA ASN A 2 18.56 4.77 30.62
C ASN A 2 18.39 4.89 29.10
N ASN A 3 18.30 3.78 28.41
CA ASN A 3 17.82 3.73 27.05
C ASN A 3 16.34 4.13 27.04
N ILE A 4 16.07 5.42 26.91
CA ILE A 4 14.74 5.91 26.54
C ILE A 4 14.57 5.49 25.05
N SER A 5 14.09 4.29 24.85
CA SER A 5 13.59 3.88 23.54
C SER A 5 12.38 4.75 23.26
N ALA A 6 12.59 5.83 22.48
CA ALA A 6 11.49 6.67 22.01
C ALA A 6 10.49 5.77 21.29
N SER A 7 9.39 5.46 21.96
CA SER A 7 8.33 4.62 21.39
C SER A 7 7.70 5.38 20.21
N VAL A 8 7.58 4.70 19.08
CA VAL A 8 6.88 5.27 17.92
C VAL A 8 5.42 5.48 18.31
N LYS A 9 4.94 6.71 18.22
CA LYS A 9 3.56 7.05 18.51
C LYS A 9 2.68 6.69 17.33
N PHE A 10 1.72 5.80 17.54
CA PHE A 10 0.70 5.43 16.56
C PHE A 10 -0.58 6.21 16.86
N TYR A 11 -1.15 6.82 15.83
CA TYR A 11 -2.38 7.58 15.90
C TYR A 11 -3.54 6.78 15.32
N THR A 12 -4.73 7.05 15.80
CA THR A 12 -5.98 6.55 15.19
C THR A 12 -6.85 7.78 14.96
N LEU A 13 -6.59 8.46 13.82
CA LEU A 13 -7.35 9.64 13.43
C LEU A 13 -8.75 9.24 12.96
N ASP A 14 -9.75 10.02 13.36
CA ASP A 14 -11.13 9.84 12.94
C ASP A 14 -11.44 10.75 11.73
N TYR A 15 -12.49 10.43 10.96
CA TYR A 15 -13.01 11.29 9.88
C TYR A 15 -13.48 12.66 10.35
N LYS A 16 -13.76 12.83 11.66
CA LYS A 16 -14.10 14.13 12.27
C LYS A 16 -12.86 15.02 12.50
N ASP A 17 -11.65 14.44 12.46
CA ASP A 17 -10.40 15.18 12.64
C ASP A 17 -9.87 15.64 11.27
N SER A 18 -9.78 16.96 11.06
CA SER A 18 -9.26 17.55 9.83
C SER A 18 -7.84 17.10 9.50
N ARG A 19 -7.05 16.70 10.51
CA ARG A 19 -5.71 16.14 10.32
C ARG A 19 -5.73 14.83 9.53
N ALA A 20 -6.82 14.05 9.60
CA ALA A 20 -6.94 12.83 8.82
C ALA A 20 -6.91 13.11 7.32
N TYR A 21 -7.61 14.15 6.88
CA TYR A 21 -7.64 14.57 5.47
C TYR A 21 -6.32 15.20 5.04
N LEU A 22 -5.69 16.00 5.91
CA LEU A 22 -4.38 16.59 5.64
C LEU A 22 -3.32 15.50 5.39
N PHE A 23 -3.22 14.51 6.30
CA PHE A 23 -2.28 13.41 6.12
C PHE A 23 -2.63 12.53 4.93
N ALA A 24 -3.92 12.23 4.69
CA ALA A 24 -4.33 11.50 3.51
C ALA A 24 -3.92 12.23 2.23
N ALA A 25 -4.13 13.55 2.14
CA ALA A 25 -3.71 14.37 0.99
C ALA A 25 -2.20 14.32 0.78
N LEU A 26 -1.39 14.45 1.84
CA LEU A 26 0.07 14.34 1.76
C LEU A 26 0.50 12.96 1.24
N PHE A 27 -0.12 11.89 1.69
CA PHE A 27 0.19 10.54 1.22
C PHE A 27 -0.32 10.28 -0.21
N VAL A 28 -1.44 10.87 -0.61
CA VAL A 28 -1.89 10.85 -2.01
C VAL A 28 -0.86 11.54 -2.91
N ILE A 29 -0.37 12.72 -2.52
CA ILE A 29 0.71 13.41 -3.27
C ILE A 29 1.95 12.51 -3.37
N GLY A 30 2.36 11.87 -2.28
CA GLY A 30 3.47 10.91 -2.28
C GLY A 30 3.23 9.73 -3.23
N ASN A 31 2.02 9.17 -3.21
CA ASN A 31 1.61 8.09 -4.12
C ASN A 31 1.37 8.55 -5.57
N ILE A 32 1.35 9.85 -5.84
CA ILE A 32 1.38 10.40 -7.19
C ILE A 32 2.84 10.55 -7.66
N LEU A 33 3.68 11.15 -6.85
CA LEU A 33 5.06 11.45 -7.22
C LEU A 33 5.92 10.18 -7.35
N LEU A 34 5.79 9.25 -6.42
CA LEU A 34 6.64 8.04 -6.41
C LEU A 34 6.45 7.14 -7.65
N PRO A 35 5.23 6.86 -8.13
CA PRO A 35 5.02 6.16 -9.40
C PRO A 35 5.66 6.86 -10.59
N GLN A 36 5.58 8.20 -10.67
CA GLN A 36 6.18 8.94 -11.77
C GLN A 36 7.71 8.76 -11.80
N LEU A 37 8.36 8.77 -10.63
CA LEU A 37 9.79 8.46 -10.54
C LEU A 37 10.11 7.01 -10.93
N CYS A 38 9.29 6.06 -10.52
CA CYS A 38 9.48 4.65 -10.87
C CYS A 38 9.29 4.39 -12.37
N HIS A 39 8.41 5.14 -13.05
CA HIS A 39 8.18 5.01 -14.50
C HIS A 39 9.36 5.47 -15.36
N LEU A 40 10.35 6.17 -14.79
CA LEU A 40 11.60 6.46 -15.50
C LEU A 40 12.41 5.18 -15.82
N VAL A 41 12.09 4.07 -15.16
CA VAL A 41 12.72 2.76 -15.39
C VAL A 41 11.71 1.83 -16.08
N PRO A 42 12.12 1.04 -17.08
CA PRO A 42 11.22 0.08 -17.75
C PRO A 42 10.53 -0.85 -16.74
N GLN A 43 9.21 -0.97 -16.85
CA GLN A 43 8.34 -1.74 -15.94
C GLN A 43 8.43 -1.31 -14.46
N GLY A 44 8.94 -0.12 -14.16
CA GLY A 44 9.15 0.33 -12.79
C GLY A 44 7.88 0.38 -11.94
N GLY A 45 6.73 0.68 -12.51
CA GLY A 45 5.44 0.64 -11.83
C GLY A 45 5.08 -0.76 -11.32
N LEU A 46 5.29 -1.81 -12.13
CA LEU A 46 5.03 -3.20 -11.77
C LEU A 46 6.08 -3.77 -10.81
N ARG A 47 7.36 -3.40 -11.03
CA ARG A 47 8.47 -3.91 -10.22
C ARG A 47 8.49 -3.35 -8.81
N TRP A 48 8.25 -2.04 -8.67
CA TRP A 48 8.40 -1.34 -7.39
C TRP A 48 7.08 -1.16 -6.64
N LEU A 49 5.94 -1.38 -7.31
CA LEU A 49 4.60 -1.24 -6.72
C LEU A 49 4.43 0.06 -5.89
N PRO A 50 4.87 1.22 -6.42
CA PRO A 50 5.05 2.43 -5.64
C PRO A 50 3.73 3.01 -5.11
N ILE A 51 2.62 2.74 -5.78
CA ILE A 51 1.29 3.26 -5.44
C ILE A 51 0.76 2.77 -4.08
N TYR A 52 1.32 1.68 -3.56
CA TYR A 52 0.94 1.12 -2.26
C TYR A 52 1.75 1.68 -1.09
N PHE A 53 2.91 2.30 -1.36
CA PHE A 53 3.89 2.63 -0.33
C PHE A 53 3.36 3.61 0.72
N PHE A 54 2.84 4.76 0.31
CA PHE A 54 2.32 5.75 1.24
C PHE A 54 0.96 5.36 1.82
N THR A 55 0.21 4.47 1.17
CA THR A 55 -0.98 3.84 1.75
C THR A 55 -0.60 2.98 2.96
N LEU A 56 0.47 2.16 2.85
CA LEU A 56 1.02 1.39 3.97
C LEU A 56 1.41 2.31 5.13
N VAL A 57 2.22 3.34 4.85
CA VAL A 57 2.72 4.26 5.87
C VAL A 57 1.58 5.03 6.55
N GLY A 58 0.65 5.55 5.76
CA GLY A 58 -0.51 6.30 6.24
C GLY A 58 -1.41 5.46 7.14
N ALA A 59 -1.75 4.24 6.68
CA ALA A 59 -2.59 3.32 7.44
C ALA A 59 -1.91 2.86 8.73
N TYR A 60 -0.62 2.54 8.65
CA TYR A 60 0.13 2.04 9.80
C TYR A 60 0.36 3.10 10.87
N LYS A 61 0.72 4.33 10.48
CA LYS A 61 1.07 5.41 11.41
C LYS A 61 -0.15 6.18 11.93
N TYR A 62 -1.12 6.48 11.06
CA TYR A 62 -2.25 7.37 11.35
C TYR A 62 -3.61 6.66 11.41
N GLY A 63 -3.61 5.35 11.18
CA GLY A 63 -4.79 4.51 11.28
C GLY A 63 -5.46 4.19 9.94
N TRP A 64 -6.29 3.16 9.95
CA TRP A 64 -6.91 2.59 8.76
C TRP A 64 -7.75 3.61 7.96
N ARG A 65 -8.35 4.63 8.62
CA ARG A 65 -9.16 5.66 7.96
C ARG A 65 -8.33 6.55 7.04
N VAL A 66 -7.18 7.01 7.52
CA VAL A 66 -6.21 7.77 6.69
C VAL A 66 -5.70 6.88 5.56
N GLY A 67 -5.37 5.63 5.87
CA GLY A 67 -4.98 4.64 4.87
C GLY A 67 -6.05 4.41 3.81
N LEU A 68 -7.32 4.31 4.19
CA LEU A 68 -8.44 4.09 3.25
C LEU A 68 -8.66 5.29 2.32
N LEU A 69 -8.62 6.51 2.85
CA LEU A 69 -8.68 7.73 2.03
C LEU A 69 -7.54 7.74 1.00
N THR A 70 -6.31 7.43 1.44
CA THR A 70 -5.14 7.34 0.56
C THR A 70 -5.30 6.21 -0.45
N ALA A 71 -5.77 5.02 -0.02
CA ALA A 71 -5.94 3.83 -0.83
C ALA A 71 -6.90 4.01 -2.00
N VAL A 72 -7.97 4.77 -1.78
CA VAL A 72 -8.98 5.04 -2.81
C VAL A 72 -8.55 6.21 -3.70
N ALA A 73 -8.13 7.32 -3.08
CA ALA A 73 -7.82 8.54 -3.83
C ALA A 73 -6.58 8.37 -4.72
N SER A 74 -5.52 7.68 -4.25
CA SER A 74 -4.26 7.60 -5.01
C SER A 74 -4.42 6.92 -6.38
N PRO A 75 -4.99 5.71 -6.50
CA PRO A 75 -5.15 5.07 -7.80
C PRO A 75 -6.10 5.84 -8.73
N LEU A 76 -7.18 6.41 -8.19
CA LEU A 76 -8.14 7.18 -8.97
C LEU A 76 -7.50 8.44 -9.56
N VAL A 77 -6.80 9.22 -8.73
CA VAL A 77 -6.13 10.45 -9.16
C VAL A 77 -5.00 10.15 -10.16
N ASN A 78 -4.19 9.10 -9.90
CA ASN A 78 -3.15 8.70 -10.85
C ASN A 78 -3.72 8.25 -12.20
N SER A 79 -4.78 7.44 -12.19
CA SER A 79 -5.45 7.00 -13.42
C SER A 79 -6.02 8.18 -14.20
N TRP A 80 -6.63 9.14 -13.50
CA TRP A 80 -7.22 10.32 -14.12
C TRP A 80 -6.18 11.29 -14.69
N LEU A 81 -5.10 11.57 -13.94
CA LEU A 81 -4.08 12.55 -14.36
C LEU A 81 -3.09 12.00 -15.38
N PHE A 82 -2.72 10.72 -15.25
CA PHE A 82 -1.60 10.13 -16.01
C PHE A 82 -2.00 8.92 -16.85
N GLY A 83 -3.29 8.51 -16.80
CA GLY A 83 -3.74 7.28 -17.45
C GLY A 83 -3.16 5.99 -16.84
N MET A 84 -2.52 6.08 -15.68
CA MET A 84 -1.87 4.94 -15.01
C MET A 84 -2.26 4.89 -13.53
N PRO A 85 -2.76 3.76 -13.02
CA PRO A 85 -2.99 2.50 -13.73
C PRO A 85 -4.05 2.62 -14.83
N ALA A 86 -3.93 1.76 -15.86
CA ALA A 86 -4.93 1.69 -16.92
C ALA A 86 -6.30 1.29 -16.33
N PHE A 87 -7.38 1.76 -16.96
CA PHE A 87 -8.74 1.61 -16.43
C PHE A 87 -9.12 0.15 -16.13
N HIS A 88 -8.66 -0.80 -16.97
CA HIS A 88 -8.94 -2.23 -16.78
C HIS A 88 -8.24 -2.83 -15.54
N SER A 89 -7.06 -2.30 -15.13
CA SER A 89 -6.32 -2.76 -13.94
C SER A 89 -6.76 -2.03 -12.65
N LEU A 90 -7.48 -0.92 -12.80
CA LEU A 90 -7.86 -0.05 -11.67
C LEU A 90 -8.65 -0.78 -10.57
N PRO A 91 -9.64 -1.65 -10.88
CA PRO A 91 -10.37 -2.38 -9.85
C PRO A 91 -9.48 -3.28 -8.99
N ALA A 92 -8.55 -4.01 -9.59
CA ALA A 92 -7.62 -4.88 -8.88
C ALA A 92 -6.67 -4.07 -7.97
N ILE A 93 -6.16 -2.95 -8.48
CA ILE A 93 -5.28 -2.06 -7.71
C ILE A 93 -6.05 -1.39 -6.56
N LEU A 94 -7.28 -0.95 -6.76
CA LEU A 94 -8.13 -0.42 -5.70
C LEU A 94 -8.39 -1.47 -4.62
N LEU A 95 -8.74 -2.70 -5.00
CA LEU A 95 -8.93 -3.81 -4.06
C LEU A 95 -7.68 -4.04 -3.22
N LYS A 96 -6.51 -4.18 -3.85
CA LYS A 96 -5.22 -4.38 -3.15
C LYS A 96 -4.90 -3.21 -2.22
N SER A 97 -5.14 -1.95 -2.65
CA SER A 97 -4.92 -0.76 -1.83
C SER A 97 -5.81 -0.71 -0.59
N VAL A 98 -7.10 -1.03 -0.74
CA VAL A 98 -8.07 -1.05 0.37
C VAL A 98 -7.73 -2.17 1.36
N LEU A 99 -7.39 -3.37 0.86
CA LEU A 99 -6.93 -4.48 1.70
C LEU A 99 -5.66 -4.09 2.49
N LEU A 100 -4.70 -3.44 1.82
CA LEU A 100 -3.49 -2.94 2.48
C LEU A 100 -3.82 -1.97 3.61
N ALA A 101 -4.70 -0.99 3.36
CA ALA A 101 -5.11 -0.01 4.37
C ALA A 101 -5.77 -0.68 5.58
N GLY A 102 -6.64 -1.67 5.35
CA GLY A 102 -7.31 -2.43 6.40
C GLY A 102 -6.33 -3.27 7.22
N VAL A 103 -5.51 -4.09 6.54
CA VAL A 103 -4.54 -4.98 7.21
C VAL A 103 -3.48 -4.19 7.96
N ALA A 104 -2.94 -3.11 7.34
CA ALA A 104 -1.94 -2.27 7.98
C ALA A 104 -2.48 -1.55 9.22
N GLY A 105 -3.66 -0.94 9.11
CA GLY A 105 -4.32 -0.25 10.22
C GLY A 105 -4.70 -1.20 11.36
N TYR A 106 -5.23 -2.39 11.03
CA TYR A 106 -5.53 -3.43 12.03
C TYR A 106 -4.26 -3.90 12.75
N THR A 107 -3.20 -4.22 12.00
CA THR A 107 -1.92 -4.67 12.57
C THR A 107 -1.30 -3.60 13.47
N ALA A 108 -1.31 -2.34 13.03
CA ALA A 108 -0.81 -1.23 13.84
C ALA A 108 -1.60 -1.04 15.14
N SER A 109 -2.93 -1.12 15.10
CA SER A 109 -3.78 -1.00 16.28
C SER A 109 -3.59 -2.15 17.28
N ARG A 110 -3.36 -3.37 16.77
CA ARG A 110 -3.22 -4.58 17.59
C ARG A 110 -1.84 -4.72 18.22
N PHE A 111 -0.79 -4.48 17.46
CA PHE A 111 0.59 -4.70 17.93
C PHE A 111 1.28 -3.44 18.44
N ARG A 112 0.84 -2.25 18.03
CA ARG A 112 1.39 -0.94 18.41
C ARG A 112 2.91 -0.84 18.29
N LYS A 113 3.47 -1.54 17.32
CA LYS A 113 4.91 -1.54 16.99
C LYS A 113 5.10 -1.73 15.49
N ALA A 114 6.07 -1.06 14.90
CA ALA A 114 6.51 -1.31 13.54
C ALA A 114 7.83 -2.10 13.59
N SER A 115 7.77 -3.38 13.29
CA SER A 115 8.93 -4.25 13.09
C SER A 115 8.97 -4.75 11.65
N LEU A 116 10.13 -5.19 11.19
CA LEU A 116 10.26 -5.79 9.86
C LEU A 116 9.29 -6.97 9.69
N LEU A 117 9.14 -7.80 10.74
CA LEU A 117 8.23 -8.94 10.71
C LEU A 117 6.75 -8.51 10.59
N THR A 118 6.31 -7.51 11.39
CA THR A 118 4.92 -7.06 11.33
C THR A 118 4.59 -6.42 9.98
N LEU A 119 5.52 -5.65 9.41
CA LEU A 119 5.36 -5.07 8.07
C LEU A 119 5.40 -6.13 6.97
N ALA A 120 6.28 -7.13 7.08
CA ALA A 120 6.32 -8.26 6.15
C ALA A 120 5.00 -9.06 6.16
N LEU A 121 4.44 -9.31 7.34
CA LEU A 121 3.12 -9.96 7.47
C LEU A 121 2.01 -9.13 6.83
N VAL A 122 2.00 -7.81 7.03
CA VAL A 122 1.03 -6.91 6.38
C VAL A 122 1.15 -7.00 4.86
N VAL A 123 2.39 -6.87 4.35
CA VAL A 123 2.67 -6.87 2.91
C VAL A 123 2.30 -8.22 2.28
N PHE A 124 2.66 -9.32 2.91
CA PHE A 124 2.29 -10.65 2.44
C PHE A 124 0.77 -10.86 2.46
N THR A 125 0.09 -10.48 3.55
CA THR A 125 -1.35 -10.70 3.72
C THR A 125 -2.16 -9.92 2.69
N TYR A 126 -1.88 -8.61 2.50
CA TYR A 126 -2.67 -7.85 1.52
C TYR A 126 -2.42 -8.33 0.09
N GLN A 127 -1.18 -8.73 -0.21
CA GLN A 127 -0.84 -9.22 -1.54
C GLN A 127 -1.49 -10.58 -1.81
N ALA A 128 -1.46 -11.50 -0.85
CA ALA A 128 -2.13 -12.80 -1.00
C ALA A 128 -3.65 -12.66 -1.18
N LEU A 129 -4.31 -11.87 -0.32
CA LEU A 129 -5.75 -11.62 -0.43
C LEU A 129 -6.09 -10.84 -1.71
N GLY A 130 -5.26 -9.87 -2.08
CA GLY A 130 -5.43 -9.09 -3.30
C GLY A 130 -5.28 -9.94 -4.56
N THR A 131 -4.28 -10.81 -4.62
CA THR A 131 -4.09 -11.76 -5.72
C THR A 131 -5.28 -12.73 -5.84
N LEU A 132 -5.79 -13.22 -4.70
CA LEU A 132 -6.98 -14.05 -4.69
C LEU A 132 -8.21 -13.30 -5.26
N GLY A 133 -8.42 -12.05 -4.83
CA GLY A 133 -9.51 -11.23 -5.36
C GLY A 133 -9.35 -10.92 -6.85
N GLU A 134 -8.13 -10.60 -7.28
CA GLU A 134 -7.81 -10.37 -8.69
C GLU A 134 -8.06 -11.61 -9.54
N PHE A 135 -7.69 -12.80 -9.06
CA PHE A 135 -7.98 -14.06 -9.74
C PHE A 135 -9.47 -14.20 -10.07
N PHE A 136 -10.36 -13.91 -9.12
CA PHE A 136 -11.81 -13.95 -9.38
C PHE A 136 -12.28 -12.86 -10.34
N MET A 137 -11.61 -11.69 -10.38
CA MET A 137 -11.95 -10.61 -11.30
C MET A 137 -11.55 -10.94 -12.75
N VAL A 138 -10.40 -11.58 -12.96
CA VAL A 138 -9.88 -11.89 -14.30
C VAL A 138 -10.38 -13.22 -14.84
N LEU A 139 -10.89 -14.10 -13.98
CA LEU A 139 -11.38 -15.44 -14.34
C LEU A 139 -12.40 -15.44 -15.51
N PRO A 140 -13.39 -14.52 -15.56
CA PRO A 140 -14.35 -14.51 -16.66
C PRO A 140 -13.73 -14.12 -18.02
N SER A 141 -12.56 -13.47 -18.02
CA SER A 141 -11.88 -12.99 -19.24
C SER A 141 -10.91 -14.01 -19.84
N HIS A 142 -10.68 -15.12 -19.13
CA HIS A 142 -9.72 -16.15 -19.55
C HIS A 142 -10.41 -17.46 -19.93
N THR A 143 -9.80 -18.18 -20.88
CA THR A 143 -10.30 -19.47 -21.40
C THR A 143 -10.00 -20.66 -20.46
N GLY A 144 -9.32 -20.42 -19.32
CA GLY A 144 -8.99 -21.48 -18.36
C GLY A 144 -8.45 -20.97 -17.03
N LEU A 145 -8.64 -21.78 -15.97
CA LEU A 145 -8.18 -21.48 -14.61
C LEU A 145 -6.68 -21.20 -14.52
N TYR A 146 -5.87 -21.94 -15.26
CA TYR A 146 -4.41 -21.75 -15.24
C TYR A 146 -4.00 -20.39 -15.79
N ALA A 147 -4.59 -19.97 -16.91
CA ALA A 147 -4.30 -18.64 -17.49
C ALA A 147 -4.71 -17.50 -16.54
N ALA A 148 -5.91 -17.58 -15.97
CA ALA A 148 -6.38 -16.61 -14.98
C ALA A 148 -5.49 -16.58 -13.73
N PHE A 149 -5.03 -17.73 -13.24
CA PHE A 149 -4.12 -17.81 -12.12
C PHE A 149 -2.75 -17.16 -12.44
N MET A 150 -2.19 -17.44 -13.61
CA MET A 150 -0.91 -16.88 -14.02
C MET A 150 -0.97 -15.36 -14.19
N ASP A 151 -2.08 -14.83 -14.65
CA ASP A 151 -2.32 -13.39 -14.75
C ASP A 151 -2.41 -12.75 -13.36
N ALA A 152 -3.25 -13.30 -12.48
CA ALA A 152 -3.42 -12.78 -11.12
C ALA A 152 -2.13 -12.78 -10.28
N VAL A 153 -1.22 -13.78 -10.48
CA VAL A 153 0.05 -13.83 -9.74
C VAL A 153 1.17 -13.00 -10.38
N GLN A 154 0.93 -12.39 -11.53
CA GLN A 154 1.96 -11.63 -12.26
C GLN A 154 2.52 -10.50 -11.42
N ASP A 155 1.67 -9.70 -10.78
CA ASP A 155 2.06 -8.60 -9.92
C ASP A 155 2.92 -9.09 -8.73
N PHE A 156 2.58 -10.26 -8.17
CA PHE A 156 3.38 -10.84 -7.10
C PHE A 156 4.78 -11.23 -7.60
N ARG A 157 4.88 -11.91 -8.74
CA ARG A 157 6.14 -12.39 -9.31
C ARG A 157 7.09 -11.25 -9.70
N ILE A 158 6.55 -10.24 -10.40
CA ILE A 158 7.34 -9.10 -10.88
C ILE A 158 7.58 -8.10 -9.76
N GLY A 159 6.62 -7.94 -8.83
CA GLY A 159 6.61 -6.96 -7.76
C GLY A 159 7.42 -7.32 -6.52
N ILE A 160 8.10 -8.48 -6.46
CA ILE A 160 8.93 -8.88 -5.30
C ILE A 160 9.87 -7.75 -4.84
N PRO A 161 10.63 -7.05 -5.70
CA PRO A 161 11.47 -5.94 -5.26
C PRO A 161 10.68 -4.83 -4.57
N GLY A 162 9.49 -4.50 -5.08
CA GLY A 162 8.59 -3.51 -4.50
C GLY A 162 8.05 -3.94 -3.14
N LEU A 163 7.69 -5.22 -2.97
CA LEU A 163 7.24 -5.77 -1.69
C LEU A 163 8.35 -5.69 -0.64
N VAL A 164 9.58 -6.02 -1.00
CA VAL A 164 10.75 -5.88 -0.12
C VAL A 164 11.00 -4.40 0.23
N MET A 165 10.92 -3.52 -0.77
CA MET A 165 11.05 -2.07 -0.56
C MET A 165 9.96 -1.54 0.39
N GLN A 166 8.71 -1.97 0.25
CA GLN A 166 7.62 -1.57 1.14
C GLN A 166 7.93 -1.93 2.61
N VAL A 167 8.48 -3.13 2.86
CA VAL A 167 8.85 -3.56 4.21
C VAL A 167 10.02 -2.74 4.75
N ILE A 168 11.12 -2.64 4.01
CA ILE A 168 12.35 -2.01 4.49
C ILE A 168 12.18 -0.49 4.59
N ALA A 169 11.76 0.15 3.50
CA ALA A 169 11.58 1.61 3.49
C ALA A 169 10.42 2.05 4.39
N GLY A 170 9.34 1.26 4.46
CA GLY A 170 8.24 1.49 5.40
C GLY A 170 8.72 1.41 6.86
N TYR A 171 9.53 0.41 7.20
CA TYR A 171 10.13 0.30 8.53
C TYR A 171 11.00 1.52 8.88
N ILE A 172 11.86 1.93 7.96
CA ILE A 172 12.76 3.09 8.17
C ILE A 172 11.93 4.36 8.33
N LEU A 173 10.96 4.60 7.44
CA LEU A 173 10.15 5.81 7.45
C LEU A 173 9.32 5.91 8.74
N ILE A 174 8.64 4.85 9.12
CA ILE A 174 7.78 4.84 10.32
C ILE A 174 8.62 4.99 11.60
N ASN A 175 9.74 4.28 11.71
CA ASN A 175 10.50 4.24 12.97
C ASN A 175 11.56 5.34 13.09
N LYS A 176 12.12 5.85 11.99
CA LYS A 176 13.21 6.81 12.03
C LYS A 176 12.75 8.24 11.74
N PHE A 177 11.93 8.44 10.70
CA PHE A 177 11.53 9.77 10.27
C PHE A 177 10.21 10.24 10.88
N MET A 178 9.33 9.33 11.29
CA MET A 178 8.04 9.66 11.88
C MET A 178 8.03 9.45 13.42
N ARG A 179 9.18 9.48 14.06
CA ARG A 179 9.29 9.57 15.52
C ARG A 179 8.81 10.95 15.96
N SER A 180 7.82 10.99 16.82
CA SER A 180 7.35 12.20 17.50
C SER A 180 7.14 11.92 18.96
#